data_e08924e64cf0a51c01f8a64d71f1c2ec
#
_entry.id   e08924e64cf0a51c01f8a64d71f1c2ec
#
_cell.length_a   1.000
_cell.length_b   1.000
_cell.length_c   1.000
_cell.angle_alpha   90.00
_cell.angle_beta   90.00
_cell.angle_gamma   90.00
#
_symmetry.space_group_name_H-M   'P 1'
#
loop_
_entity.id
_entity.type
_entity.pdbx_description
1 polymer ?
#
loop_
_entity_poly.entity_id
_entity_poly.type
_entity_poly.pdbx_seq_one_letter_code
_entity_poly.pdbx_strand_id
1 'polypeptide(L)'
;MAKIDNIMSILWMLSSDKKITAKQIAEKLEINIRTVYRYIDVLSASGVPIISDTGHNGGYSLLNNFTKAPLFFDIEEQKSLLHAALFAKKEGYFLDEALDKSILKLKMYSNQKQEDILTNHLRALEVIKPIGKVSIESVLKKLENSILKELSVEINYHAGRKVKSKYRIINPYGIVHWNNNWYVVAFCNMRNEVRSFRVDRISEIIETSNTFNRPTEFSASEFFIKGIIPEIKDEQNIIQLVVEGSIDSLDSLSQHWFLGHYLKERTPNKIIFMLEEEVICKYIPNILLPYRKTIQVIEPLSLRKKIIEDLLELIDYYQI
;
A
#
# COMPACT_ATOMS: atom_id res chain seq x y z
N MET A 1 22.83 26.88 23.96
CA MET A 1 21.61 26.12 23.65
C MET A 1 20.37 26.83 24.17
N ALA A 2 19.30 26.93 23.44
CA ALA A 2 18.09 27.58 23.91
C ALA A 2 17.45 26.73 25.04
N LYS A 3 16.68 27.38 25.95
CA LYS A 3 16.00 26.75 27.10
C LYS A 3 15.15 25.53 26.64
N ILE A 4 14.51 25.62 25.49
CA ILE A 4 13.67 24.57 24.92
C ILE A 4 14.51 23.37 24.50
N ASP A 5 15.69 23.58 23.91
CA ASP A 5 16.57 22.47 23.46
C ASP A 5 17.01 21.61 24.65
N ASN A 6 17.32 22.22 25.78
CA ASN A 6 17.71 21.48 26.97
C ASN A 6 16.55 20.69 27.59
N ILE A 7 15.33 21.25 27.62
CA ILE A 7 14.12 20.56 28.12
C ILE A 7 13.83 19.33 27.23
N MET A 8 13.92 19.47 25.89
CA MET A 8 13.72 18.41 24.94
C MET A 8 14.79 17.31 25.05
N SER A 9 16.06 17.71 25.22
CA SER A 9 17.16 16.77 25.44
C SER A 9 16.99 15.96 26.74
N ILE A 10 16.49 16.56 27.81
CA ILE A 10 16.16 15.84 29.06
C ILE A 10 15.05 14.81 28.80
N LEU A 11 13.97 15.20 28.11
CA LEU A 11 12.88 14.29 27.78
C LEU A 11 13.39 13.11 26.95
N TRP A 12 14.28 13.37 25.98
CA TRP A 12 14.92 12.34 25.17
C TRP A 12 15.77 11.36 26.00
N MET A 13 16.59 11.89 26.92
CA MET A 13 17.38 11.04 27.82
C MET A 13 16.50 10.16 28.70
N LEU A 14 15.42 10.73 29.26
CA LEU A 14 14.45 9.96 30.07
C LEU A 14 13.71 8.87 29.25
N SER A 15 13.57 9.08 27.95
CA SER A 15 12.92 8.10 27.06
C SER A 15 13.85 6.98 26.62
N SER A 16 15.16 7.26 26.53
CA SER A 16 16.18 6.32 26.07
C SER A 16 16.77 5.47 27.19
N ASP A 17 16.90 6.04 28.39
CA ASP A 17 17.51 5.39 29.55
C ASP A 17 16.43 4.91 30.54
N LYS A 18 16.57 3.70 31.06
CA LYS A 18 15.65 3.18 32.09
C LYS A 18 15.60 4.04 33.32
N LYS A 19 16.72 4.69 33.67
CA LYS A 19 16.85 5.61 34.82
C LYS A 19 18.10 6.48 34.66
N ILE A 20 18.00 7.79 34.85
CA ILE A 20 19.10 8.74 34.74
C ILE A 20 19.12 9.70 35.94
N THR A 21 20.30 10.00 36.48
CA THR A 21 20.45 10.91 37.63
C THR A 21 20.51 12.35 37.18
N ALA A 22 20.12 13.29 38.06
CA ALA A 22 20.26 14.74 37.82
C ALA A 22 21.71 15.15 37.50
N LYS A 23 22.68 14.49 38.13
CA LYS A 23 24.10 14.73 37.89
C LYS A 23 24.51 14.31 36.46
N GLN A 24 24.10 13.15 36.01
CA GLN A 24 24.38 12.69 34.65
C GLN A 24 23.74 13.60 33.58
N ILE A 25 22.50 14.07 33.83
CA ILE A 25 21.84 15.04 32.93
C ILE A 25 22.63 16.37 32.91
N ALA A 26 23.03 16.87 34.07
CA ALA A 26 23.80 18.11 34.20
C ALA A 26 25.14 18.02 33.43
N GLU A 27 25.86 16.92 33.59
CA GLU A 27 27.12 16.65 32.89
C GLU A 27 26.94 16.52 31.35
N LYS A 28 25.94 15.79 30.90
CA LYS A 28 25.67 15.60 29.45
C LYS A 28 25.25 16.90 28.76
N LEU A 29 24.52 17.77 29.42
CA LEU A 29 24.02 19.03 28.85
C LEU A 29 24.88 20.25 29.20
N GLU A 30 25.94 20.07 29.98
CA GLU A 30 26.83 21.15 30.48
C GLU A 30 26.06 22.28 31.19
N ILE A 31 25.06 21.92 32.00
CA ILE A 31 24.22 22.85 32.75
C ILE A 31 24.29 22.59 34.26
N ASN A 32 23.90 23.60 35.02
CA ASN A 32 23.86 23.47 36.49
C ASN A 32 22.76 22.47 36.91
N ILE A 33 23.05 21.65 37.93
CA ILE A 33 22.11 20.66 38.47
C ILE A 33 20.77 21.26 38.94
N ARG A 34 20.80 22.51 39.49
CA ARG A 34 19.57 23.26 39.83
C ARG A 34 18.71 23.56 38.61
N THR A 35 19.35 23.77 37.46
CA THR A 35 18.65 23.97 36.19
C THR A 35 17.97 22.68 35.71
N VAL A 36 18.61 21.53 35.97
CA VAL A 36 18.00 20.22 35.68
C VAL A 36 16.73 20.03 36.48
N TYR A 37 16.77 20.27 37.79
CA TYR A 37 15.58 20.18 38.66
C TYR A 37 14.44 21.05 38.15
N ARG A 38 14.72 22.31 37.81
CA ARG A 38 13.71 23.23 37.26
C ARG A 38 13.12 22.74 35.95
N TYR A 39 13.92 22.10 35.08
CA TYR A 39 13.43 21.57 33.81
C TYR A 39 12.61 20.29 34.00
N ILE A 40 12.98 19.44 34.97
CA ILE A 40 12.18 18.28 35.39
C ILE A 40 10.81 18.75 35.92
N ASP A 41 10.78 19.77 36.74
CA ASP A 41 9.53 20.36 37.27
C ASP A 41 8.65 20.90 36.14
N VAL A 42 9.23 21.57 35.15
CA VAL A 42 8.51 22.06 33.96
C VAL A 42 7.93 20.90 33.16
N LEU A 43 8.68 19.85 32.92
CA LEU A 43 8.20 18.67 32.23
C LEU A 43 7.07 17.99 33.00
N SER A 44 7.21 17.81 34.31
CA SER A 44 6.17 17.21 35.15
C SER A 44 4.90 18.07 35.19
N ALA A 45 5.03 19.40 35.30
CA ALA A 45 3.90 20.33 35.20
C ALA A 45 3.22 20.33 33.81
N SER A 46 3.95 19.98 32.78
CA SER A 46 3.43 19.83 31.42
C SER A 46 2.78 18.46 31.18
N GLY A 47 2.64 17.60 32.21
CA GLY A 47 1.96 16.32 32.13
C GLY A 47 2.87 15.14 31.76
N VAL A 48 4.18 15.31 31.73
CA VAL A 48 5.12 14.19 31.53
C VAL A 48 5.20 13.40 32.85
N PRO A 49 4.84 12.10 32.87
CA PRO A 49 4.81 11.31 34.11
C PRO A 49 6.23 10.87 34.51
N ILE A 50 6.96 11.74 35.12
CA ILE A 50 8.32 11.49 35.62
C ILE A 50 8.25 10.91 37.03
N ILE A 51 8.90 9.77 37.23
CA ILE A 51 9.11 9.15 38.53
C ILE A 51 10.46 9.64 39.06
N SER A 52 10.46 10.15 40.29
CA SER A 52 11.67 10.56 41.02
C SER A 52 11.94 9.58 42.15
N ASP A 53 13.04 8.85 42.08
CA ASP A 53 13.52 8.00 43.16
C ASP A 53 14.59 8.72 43.95
N THR A 54 14.45 8.69 45.26
CA THR A 54 15.43 9.28 46.21
C THR A 54 16.40 8.20 46.72
N GLY A 55 17.63 8.60 47.11
CA GLY A 55 18.61 7.71 47.69
C GLY A 55 19.89 7.54 46.88
N HIS A 56 20.78 6.65 47.30
CA HIS A 56 22.12 6.45 46.71
C HIS A 56 22.05 6.02 45.23
N ASN A 57 20.99 5.26 44.85
CA ASN A 57 20.68 4.89 43.47
C ASN A 57 19.48 5.69 42.94
N GLY A 58 19.25 6.89 43.44
CA GLY A 58 18.17 7.78 43.01
C GLY A 58 18.34 8.28 41.58
N GLY A 59 17.25 8.75 40.96
CA GLY A 59 17.24 9.27 39.60
C GLY A 59 15.84 9.49 39.08
N TYR A 60 15.76 9.87 37.83
CA TYR A 60 14.51 10.11 37.12
C TYR A 60 14.27 9.03 36.07
N SER A 61 13.04 8.57 35.95
CA SER A 61 12.58 7.67 34.92
C SER A 61 11.17 8.04 34.47
N LEU A 62 10.77 7.61 33.30
CA LEU A 62 9.37 7.72 32.87
C LEU A 62 8.56 6.53 33.36
N LEU A 63 7.28 6.76 33.66
CA LEU A 63 6.35 5.68 33.99
C LEU A 63 6.28 4.67 32.83
N ASN A 64 6.30 3.36 33.13
CA ASN A 64 6.44 2.29 32.15
C ASN A 64 5.48 2.29 30.94
N ASN A 65 4.39 3.05 31.00
CA ASN A 65 3.44 3.22 29.90
C ASN A 65 3.68 4.49 29.04
N PHE A 66 4.66 5.32 29.42
CA PHE A 66 5.05 6.53 28.69
C PHE A 66 6.33 6.31 27.87
N THR A 67 6.48 5.13 27.31
CA THR A 67 7.71 4.65 26.67
C THR A 67 7.97 5.17 25.27
N LYS A 68 7.23 6.16 24.78
CA LYS A 68 7.52 6.74 23.47
C LYS A 68 7.79 8.24 23.63
N ALA A 69 9.06 8.62 23.46
CA ALA A 69 9.41 10.01 23.19
C ALA A 69 8.47 10.57 22.13
N PRO A 70 8.10 11.87 22.20
CA PRO A 70 7.36 12.49 21.10
C PRO A 70 8.10 12.19 19.79
N LEU A 71 7.36 11.65 18.81
CA LEU A 71 7.92 11.42 17.49
C LEU A 71 8.20 12.79 16.87
N PHE A 72 9.47 13.17 16.82
CA PHE A 72 9.92 14.33 16.07
C PHE A 72 10.32 13.88 14.67
N PHE A 73 9.70 14.48 13.70
CA PHE A 73 10.06 14.31 12.30
C PHE A 73 10.87 15.52 11.85
N ASP A 74 12.00 15.29 11.18
CA ASP A 74 12.68 16.35 10.46
C ASP A 74 11.87 16.77 9.22
N ILE A 75 12.33 17.80 8.52
CA ILE A 75 11.58 18.37 7.38
C ILE A 75 11.45 17.39 6.22
N GLU A 76 12.45 16.54 5.97
CA GLU A 76 12.42 15.55 4.89
C GLU A 76 11.52 14.36 5.26
N GLU A 77 11.50 13.95 6.52
CA GLU A 77 10.60 12.93 7.03
C GLU A 77 9.15 13.39 6.97
N GLN A 78 8.86 14.63 7.40
CA GLN A 78 7.53 15.24 7.33
C GLN A 78 7.06 15.34 5.86
N LYS A 79 7.90 15.81 4.95
CA LYS A 79 7.64 15.87 3.51
C LYS A 79 7.31 14.49 2.94
N SER A 80 8.12 13.48 3.28
CA SER A 80 7.90 12.10 2.82
C SER A 80 6.56 11.54 3.28
N LEU A 81 6.17 11.78 4.55
CA LEU A 81 4.88 11.38 5.08
C LEU A 81 3.71 12.11 4.40
N LEU A 82 3.85 13.42 4.13
CA LEU A 82 2.84 14.20 3.43
C LEU A 82 2.65 13.74 1.98
N HIS A 83 3.73 13.44 1.27
CA HIS A 83 3.66 12.87 -0.08
C HIS A 83 3.00 11.49 -0.07
N ALA A 84 3.39 10.59 0.84
CA ALA A 84 2.76 9.28 1.00
C ALA A 84 1.25 9.40 1.28
N ALA A 85 0.85 10.35 2.14
CA ALA A 85 -0.55 10.63 2.42
C ALA A 85 -1.30 11.13 1.18
N LEU A 86 -0.68 11.99 0.36
CA LEU A 86 -1.27 12.47 -0.89
C LEU A 86 -1.50 11.32 -1.88
N PHE A 87 -0.52 10.43 -2.07
CA PHE A 87 -0.67 9.22 -2.89
C PHE A 87 -1.78 8.32 -2.35
N ALA A 88 -1.78 8.02 -1.06
CA ALA A 88 -2.78 7.17 -0.43
C ALA A 88 -4.21 7.71 -0.66
N LYS A 89 -4.44 9.01 -0.47
CA LYS A 89 -5.75 9.65 -0.73
C LYS A 89 -6.16 9.53 -2.19
N LYS A 90 -5.26 9.74 -3.12
CA LYS A 90 -5.55 9.68 -4.56
C LYS A 90 -5.83 8.26 -5.02
N GLU A 91 -5.18 7.26 -4.45
CA GLU A 91 -5.43 5.84 -4.69
C GLU A 91 -6.70 5.32 -3.98
N GLY A 92 -7.45 6.18 -3.29
CA GLY A 92 -8.70 5.82 -2.62
C GLY A 92 -8.47 5.04 -1.33
N TYR A 93 -7.43 5.41 -0.56
CA TYR A 93 -7.24 4.89 0.78
C TYR A 93 -8.45 5.22 1.66
N PHE A 94 -8.93 4.24 2.41
CA PHE A 94 -10.25 4.26 3.06
C PHE A 94 -10.27 4.91 4.45
N LEU A 95 -9.15 5.42 4.95
CA LEU A 95 -9.06 6.13 6.24
C LEU A 95 -8.78 7.64 6.04
N ASP A 96 -9.43 8.26 5.08
CA ASP A 96 -9.19 9.66 4.69
C ASP A 96 -9.27 10.64 5.86
N GLU A 97 -10.28 10.54 6.74
CA GLU A 97 -10.41 11.42 7.90
C GLU A 97 -9.27 11.26 8.93
N ALA A 98 -8.86 10.01 9.19
CA ALA A 98 -7.76 9.74 10.11
C ALA A 98 -6.44 10.25 9.53
N LEU A 99 -6.26 10.11 8.22
CA LEU A 99 -5.11 10.59 7.49
C LEU A 99 -5.03 12.12 7.52
N ASP A 100 -6.16 12.83 7.28
CA ASP A 100 -6.24 14.28 7.37
C ASP A 100 -5.91 14.80 8.78
N LYS A 101 -6.44 14.15 9.82
CA LYS A 101 -6.10 14.47 11.21
C LYS A 101 -4.60 14.28 11.50
N SER A 102 -3.99 13.24 10.93
CA SER A 102 -2.55 12.97 11.06
C SER A 102 -1.71 14.02 10.35
N ILE A 103 -2.11 14.43 9.14
CA ILE A 103 -1.46 15.51 8.39
C ILE A 103 -1.53 16.84 9.16
N LEU A 104 -2.70 17.17 9.72
CA LEU A 104 -2.86 18.38 10.55
C LEU A 104 -1.94 18.35 11.76
N LYS A 105 -1.84 17.21 12.46
CA LYS A 105 -0.92 17.07 13.59
C LYS A 105 0.54 17.28 13.17
N LEU A 106 0.98 16.68 12.06
CA LEU A 106 2.34 16.89 11.54
C LEU A 106 2.62 18.37 11.29
N LYS A 107 1.68 19.11 10.70
CA LYS A 107 1.81 20.56 10.47
C LYS A 107 1.86 21.37 11.76
N MET A 108 1.12 20.99 12.80
CA MET A 108 1.13 21.68 14.10
C MET A 108 2.49 21.63 14.82
N TYR A 109 3.33 20.63 14.53
CA TYR A 109 4.69 20.52 15.07
C TYR A 109 5.73 21.24 14.23
N SER A 110 5.34 21.90 13.14
CA SER A 110 6.23 22.68 12.26
C SER A 110 6.18 24.16 12.63
N ASN A 111 7.33 24.84 12.58
CA ASN A 111 7.36 26.30 12.67
C ASN A 111 6.93 26.91 11.32
N GLN A 112 6.61 28.21 11.30
CA GLN A 112 6.11 28.89 10.09
C GLN A 112 6.99 28.68 8.85
N LYS A 113 8.33 28.74 9.02
CA LYS A 113 9.28 28.52 7.91
C LYS A 113 9.22 27.08 7.36
N GLN A 114 9.08 26.10 8.24
CA GLN A 114 8.91 24.69 7.84
C GLN A 114 7.56 24.48 7.15
N GLU A 115 6.48 25.10 7.65
CA GLU A 115 5.15 25.00 7.06
C GLU A 115 5.12 25.58 5.64
N ASP A 116 5.80 26.71 5.40
CA ASP A 116 5.95 27.31 4.07
C ASP A 116 6.70 26.37 3.11
N ILE A 117 7.77 25.73 3.57
CA ILE A 117 8.54 24.74 2.79
C ILE A 117 7.65 23.55 2.44
N LEU A 118 6.98 22.95 3.43
CA LEU A 118 6.09 21.80 3.22
C LEU A 118 4.93 22.13 2.27
N THR A 119 4.35 23.31 2.40
CA THR A 119 3.27 23.78 1.53
C THR A 119 3.74 23.93 0.07
N ASN A 120 4.95 24.46 -0.15
CA ASN A 120 5.53 24.57 -1.48
C ASN A 120 5.81 23.19 -2.10
N HIS A 121 6.31 22.23 -1.31
CA HIS A 121 6.49 20.85 -1.78
C HIS A 121 5.17 20.16 -2.14
N LEU A 122 4.12 20.37 -1.35
CA LEU A 122 2.79 19.84 -1.68
C LEU A 122 2.19 20.44 -2.96
N ARG A 123 2.50 21.72 -3.27
CA ARG A 123 2.09 22.35 -4.54
C ARG A 123 2.86 21.82 -5.74
N ALA A 124 4.11 21.37 -5.53
CA ALA A 124 4.95 20.84 -6.59
C ALA A 124 4.59 19.39 -7.00
N LEU A 125 3.78 18.68 -6.21
CA LEU A 125 3.37 17.29 -6.46
C LEU A 125 1.85 17.20 -6.64
N GLU A 126 1.43 16.91 -7.86
CA GLU A 126 0.04 16.63 -8.18
C GLU A 126 -0.15 15.15 -8.54
N VAL A 127 -1.10 14.48 -7.89
CA VAL A 127 -1.50 13.11 -8.21
C VAL A 127 -2.89 13.16 -8.83
N ILE A 128 -3.03 12.68 -10.08
CA ILE A 128 -4.30 12.71 -10.82
C ILE A 128 -5.13 11.48 -10.42
N LYS A 129 -6.32 11.73 -9.87
CA LYS A 129 -7.28 10.66 -9.55
C LYS A 129 -8.17 10.38 -10.76
N PRO A 130 -8.32 9.12 -11.18
CA PRO A 130 -9.33 8.75 -12.17
C PRO A 130 -10.74 9.12 -11.68
N ILE A 131 -11.54 9.74 -12.54
CA ILE A 131 -12.90 10.18 -12.22
C ILE A 131 -13.84 8.96 -12.18
N GLY A 132 -14.76 8.90 -11.21
CA GLY A 132 -15.92 7.99 -11.26
C GLY A 132 -15.87 6.73 -10.40
N LYS A 133 -15.05 6.66 -9.34
CA LYS A 133 -15.13 5.54 -8.40
C LYS A 133 -16.24 5.73 -7.37
N VAL A 134 -17.07 4.68 -7.20
CA VAL A 134 -18.03 4.56 -6.08
C VAL A 134 -17.24 4.55 -4.76
N SER A 135 -17.78 5.21 -3.73
CA SER A 135 -17.17 5.16 -2.40
C SER A 135 -17.25 3.72 -1.86
N ILE A 136 -16.08 3.11 -1.66
CA ILE A 136 -15.92 1.76 -1.11
C ILE A 136 -15.36 1.78 0.32
N GLU A 137 -15.26 2.96 0.89
CA GLU A 137 -14.64 3.20 2.20
C GLU A 137 -15.29 2.37 3.31
N SER A 138 -16.64 2.40 3.40
CA SER A 138 -17.38 1.65 4.41
C SER A 138 -17.18 0.14 4.28
N VAL A 139 -17.08 -0.37 3.05
CA VAL A 139 -16.85 -1.79 2.78
C VAL A 139 -15.44 -2.19 3.19
N LEU A 140 -14.44 -1.38 2.84
CA LEU A 140 -13.04 -1.64 3.20
C LEU A 140 -12.82 -1.61 4.72
N LYS A 141 -13.42 -0.64 5.44
CA LYS A 141 -13.36 -0.59 6.92
C LYS A 141 -13.96 -1.84 7.57
N LYS A 142 -15.10 -2.32 7.09
CA LYS A 142 -15.72 -3.55 7.61
C LYS A 142 -14.87 -4.78 7.30
N LEU A 143 -14.33 -4.88 6.08
CA LEU A 143 -13.44 -5.98 5.71
C LEU A 143 -12.17 -6.01 6.57
N GLU A 144 -11.51 -4.85 6.77
CA GLU A 144 -10.33 -4.76 7.63
C GLU A 144 -10.63 -5.19 9.07
N ASN A 145 -11.75 -4.68 9.64
CA ASN A 145 -12.18 -5.05 10.98
C ASN A 145 -12.46 -6.56 11.10
N SER A 146 -13.10 -7.14 10.08
CA SER A 146 -13.40 -8.58 10.05
C SER A 146 -12.14 -9.44 9.91
N ILE A 147 -11.14 -8.99 9.15
CA ILE A 147 -9.83 -9.67 9.05
C ILE A 147 -9.12 -9.65 10.40
N LEU A 148 -9.08 -8.49 11.07
CA LEU A 148 -8.40 -8.34 12.37
C LEU A 148 -9.06 -9.15 13.48
N LYS A 149 -10.39 -9.33 13.42
CA LYS A 149 -11.16 -10.09 14.42
C LYS A 149 -11.42 -11.54 14.01
N GLU A 150 -10.94 -11.97 12.85
CA GLU A 150 -11.22 -13.29 12.27
C GLU A 150 -12.72 -13.63 12.22
N LEU A 151 -13.55 -12.65 11.79
CA LEU A 151 -14.99 -12.78 11.66
C LEU A 151 -15.41 -12.96 10.20
N SER A 152 -16.28 -13.94 9.93
CA SER A 152 -16.90 -14.11 8.62
C SER A 152 -17.81 -12.94 8.30
N VAL A 153 -17.93 -12.60 7.02
CA VAL A 153 -18.88 -11.61 6.53
C VAL A 153 -19.76 -12.19 5.45
N GLU A 154 -21.00 -11.72 5.38
CA GLU A 154 -21.89 -11.97 4.26
C GLU A 154 -21.79 -10.80 3.28
N ILE A 155 -21.50 -11.08 2.02
CA ILE A 155 -21.42 -10.08 0.95
C ILE A 155 -22.46 -10.33 -0.13
N ASN A 156 -23.10 -9.27 -0.63
CA ASN A 156 -23.88 -9.32 -1.85
C ASN A 156 -22.98 -8.92 -3.03
N TYR A 157 -22.61 -9.89 -3.86
CA TYR A 157 -21.56 -9.76 -4.87
C TYR A 157 -22.06 -9.84 -6.30
N HIS A 158 -21.69 -8.87 -7.13
CA HIS A 158 -21.97 -8.81 -8.56
C HIS A 158 -20.77 -9.37 -9.36
N ALA A 159 -20.90 -10.59 -9.86
CA ALA A 159 -19.82 -11.25 -10.62
C ALA A 159 -19.55 -10.65 -12.02
N GLY A 160 -20.49 -9.85 -12.56
CA GLY A 160 -20.38 -9.21 -13.88
C GLY A 160 -21.70 -8.57 -14.32
N ARG A 161 -21.68 -7.77 -15.39
CA ARG A 161 -22.84 -6.98 -15.87
C ARG A 161 -24.10 -7.79 -16.20
N LYS A 162 -24.00 -9.08 -16.52
CA LYS A 162 -25.13 -9.94 -16.91
C LYS A 162 -25.52 -10.96 -15.83
N VAL A 163 -24.85 -10.97 -14.67
CA VAL A 163 -25.09 -11.97 -13.63
C VAL A 163 -25.79 -11.31 -12.45
N LYS A 164 -26.94 -11.89 -12.01
CA LYS A 164 -27.61 -11.44 -10.79
C LYS A 164 -26.66 -11.52 -9.59
N SER A 165 -26.71 -10.52 -8.74
CA SER A 165 -25.96 -10.52 -7.47
C SER A 165 -26.35 -11.73 -6.62
N LYS A 166 -25.40 -12.26 -5.85
CA LYS A 166 -25.61 -13.39 -4.94
C LYS A 166 -25.00 -13.08 -3.59
N TYR A 167 -25.74 -13.40 -2.56
CA TYR A 167 -25.20 -13.41 -1.19
C TYR A 167 -24.21 -14.56 -1.01
N ARG A 168 -23.11 -14.28 -0.34
CA ARG A 168 -22.03 -15.24 -0.07
C ARG A 168 -21.45 -14.96 1.30
N ILE A 169 -21.25 -16.01 2.08
CA ILE A 169 -20.44 -15.94 3.30
C ILE A 169 -18.98 -16.16 2.89
N ILE A 170 -18.13 -15.22 3.28
CA ILE A 170 -16.69 -15.29 3.05
C ILE A 170 -15.93 -15.09 4.35
N ASN A 171 -14.76 -15.74 4.46
CA ASN A 171 -13.79 -15.56 5.53
C ASN A 171 -12.65 -14.70 4.97
N PRO A 172 -12.60 -13.39 5.24
CA PRO A 172 -11.63 -12.51 4.61
C PRO A 172 -10.23 -12.71 5.19
N TYR A 173 -9.24 -12.98 4.33
CA TYR A 173 -7.85 -13.24 4.71
C TYR A 173 -6.94 -12.03 4.54
N GLY A 174 -7.26 -11.13 3.59
CA GLY A 174 -6.49 -9.92 3.35
C GLY A 174 -7.07 -9.05 2.26
N ILE A 175 -6.66 -7.78 2.25
CA ILE A 175 -7.04 -6.77 1.26
C ILE A 175 -5.83 -6.49 0.38
N VAL A 176 -6.04 -6.43 -0.93
CA VAL A 176 -5.00 -6.15 -1.94
C VAL A 176 -5.44 -4.97 -2.79
N HIS A 177 -4.56 -3.97 -2.95
CA HIS A 177 -4.74 -2.90 -3.94
C HIS A 177 -3.91 -3.24 -5.17
N TRP A 178 -4.57 -3.33 -6.34
CA TRP A 178 -3.94 -3.71 -7.60
C TRP A 178 -4.58 -2.97 -8.78
N ASN A 179 -3.75 -2.38 -9.61
CA ASN A 179 -4.17 -1.69 -10.83
C ASN A 179 -5.39 -0.78 -10.59
N ASN A 180 -5.26 0.11 -9.60
CA ASN A 180 -6.26 1.09 -9.20
C ASN A 180 -7.61 0.48 -8.72
N ASN A 181 -7.61 -0.80 -8.27
CA ASN A 181 -8.76 -1.48 -7.72
C ASN A 181 -8.41 -2.17 -6.40
N TRP A 182 -9.39 -2.24 -5.52
CA TRP A 182 -9.28 -2.96 -4.25
C TRP A 182 -9.91 -4.34 -4.38
N TYR A 183 -9.24 -5.32 -3.82
CA TYR A 183 -9.67 -6.71 -3.78
C TYR A 183 -9.61 -7.23 -2.36
N VAL A 184 -10.56 -8.10 -1.99
CA VAL A 184 -10.46 -8.93 -0.80
C VAL A 184 -10.18 -10.36 -1.23
N VAL A 185 -9.14 -10.96 -0.68
CA VAL A 185 -8.85 -12.39 -0.80
C VAL A 185 -9.48 -13.08 0.39
N ALA A 186 -10.37 -14.05 0.11
CA ALA A 186 -11.18 -14.69 1.13
C ALA A 186 -11.50 -16.15 0.77
N PHE A 187 -11.68 -17.00 1.77
CA PHE A 187 -12.29 -18.31 1.58
C PHE A 187 -13.79 -18.14 1.36
N CYS A 188 -14.30 -18.65 0.27
CA CYS A 188 -15.72 -18.58 -0.09
C CYS A 188 -16.45 -19.85 0.31
N ASN A 189 -17.30 -19.82 1.33
CA ASN A 189 -18.03 -20.99 1.82
C ASN A 189 -18.92 -21.64 0.75
N MET A 190 -19.50 -20.82 -0.16
CA MET A 190 -20.32 -21.35 -1.26
C MET A 190 -19.51 -22.16 -2.27
N ARG A 191 -18.25 -21.80 -2.51
CA ARG A 191 -17.39 -22.46 -3.50
C ARG A 191 -16.39 -23.42 -2.87
N ASN A 192 -16.24 -23.38 -1.56
CA ASN A 192 -15.29 -24.17 -0.76
C ASN A 192 -13.83 -23.99 -1.23
N GLU A 193 -13.47 -22.74 -1.62
CA GLU A 193 -12.14 -22.39 -2.10
C GLU A 193 -11.79 -20.92 -1.79
N VAL A 194 -10.51 -20.60 -1.76
CA VAL A 194 -10.03 -19.22 -1.65
C VAL A 194 -10.22 -18.51 -2.98
N ARG A 195 -10.75 -17.29 -2.95
CA ARG A 195 -11.02 -16.46 -4.11
C ARG A 195 -10.71 -14.99 -3.86
N SER A 196 -10.49 -14.26 -4.94
CA SER A 196 -10.38 -12.80 -4.92
C SER A 196 -11.70 -12.16 -5.36
N PHE A 197 -12.17 -11.17 -4.62
CA PHE A 197 -13.39 -10.41 -4.92
C PHE A 197 -13.03 -8.94 -5.07
N ARG A 198 -13.45 -8.30 -6.16
CA ARG A 198 -13.31 -6.85 -6.32
C ARG A 198 -14.26 -6.14 -5.36
N VAL A 199 -13.72 -5.22 -4.56
CA VAL A 199 -14.48 -4.55 -3.51
C VAL A 199 -15.58 -3.64 -4.08
N ASP A 200 -15.35 -2.98 -5.21
CA ASP A 200 -16.33 -2.14 -5.91
C ASP A 200 -17.54 -2.91 -6.49
N ARG A 201 -17.47 -4.25 -6.48
CA ARG A 201 -18.58 -5.15 -6.89
C ARG A 201 -19.36 -5.70 -5.69
N ILE A 202 -19.01 -5.30 -4.48
CA ILE A 202 -19.74 -5.62 -3.25
C ILE A 202 -20.77 -4.52 -3.03
N SER A 203 -22.05 -4.81 -3.25
CA SER A 203 -23.12 -3.84 -3.04
C SER A 203 -23.55 -3.73 -1.58
N GLU A 204 -23.34 -4.79 -0.80
CA GLU A 204 -23.67 -4.86 0.61
C GLU A 204 -22.71 -5.77 1.35
N ILE A 205 -22.36 -5.42 2.58
CA ILE A 205 -21.56 -6.22 3.50
C ILE A 205 -22.18 -6.22 4.89
N ILE A 206 -22.43 -7.44 5.40
CA ILE A 206 -23.04 -7.69 6.71
C ILE A 206 -22.02 -8.44 7.57
N GLU A 207 -21.65 -7.87 8.70
CA GLU A 207 -20.79 -8.50 9.67
C GLU A 207 -21.55 -9.62 10.37
N THR A 208 -20.91 -10.78 10.57
CA THR A 208 -21.45 -11.92 11.29
C THR A 208 -20.75 -12.12 12.63
N SER A 209 -21.31 -12.97 13.49
CA SER A 209 -20.64 -13.41 14.72
C SER A 209 -19.81 -14.69 14.54
N ASN A 210 -19.78 -15.24 13.33
CA ASN A 210 -19.07 -16.49 13.06
C ASN A 210 -17.57 -16.24 12.94
N THR A 211 -16.78 -16.91 13.75
CA THR A 211 -15.33 -16.87 13.68
C THR A 211 -14.79 -17.87 12.67
N PHE A 212 -13.61 -17.61 12.16
CA PHE A 212 -12.83 -18.54 11.34
C PHE A 212 -11.35 -18.52 11.77
N ASN A 213 -10.60 -19.51 11.39
CA ASN A 213 -9.15 -19.51 11.59
C ASN A 213 -8.46 -19.15 10.29
N ARG A 214 -7.74 -18.02 10.30
CA ARG A 214 -6.90 -17.64 9.16
C ARG A 214 -5.63 -18.50 9.17
N PRO A 215 -5.22 -19.12 8.04
CA PRO A 215 -3.95 -19.82 7.98
C PRO A 215 -2.78 -18.87 8.29
N THR A 216 -1.90 -19.24 9.20
CA THR A 216 -0.83 -18.37 9.75
C THR A 216 0.16 -17.87 8.69
N GLU A 217 0.48 -18.69 7.69
CA GLU A 217 1.44 -18.38 6.64
C GLU A 217 0.77 -17.89 5.34
N PHE A 218 -0.53 -17.63 5.36
CA PHE A 218 -1.24 -17.22 4.15
C PHE A 218 -0.92 -15.78 3.76
N SER A 219 -0.37 -15.61 2.55
CA SER A 219 -0.15 -14.31 1.92
C SER A 219 -1.23 -14.01 0.89
N ALA A 220 -2.07 -12.97 1.16
CA ALA A 220 -3.12 -12.55 0.24
C ALA A 220 -2.54 -11.98 -1.07
N SER A 221 -1.38 -11.31 -1.01
CA SER A 221 -0.69 -10.76 -2.17
C SER A 221 -0.14 -11.87 -3.07
N GLU A 222 0.51 -12.87 -2.51
CA GLU A 222 1.02 -14.02 -3.28
C GLU A 222 -0.11 -14.81 -3.94
N PHE A 223 -1.18 -15.10 -3.19
CA PHE A 223 -2.36 -15.76 -3.75
C PHE A 223 -2.96 -14.96 -4.90
N PHE A 224 -3.08 -13.64 -4.73
CA PHE A 224 -3.64 -12.75 -5.73
C PHE A 224 -2.77 -12.73 -6.99
N ILE A 225 -1.45 -12.58 -6.85
CA ILE A 225 -0.50 -12.56 -7.97
C ILE A 225 -0.51 -13.88 -8.72
N LYS A 226 -0.46 -15.03 -8.02
CA LYS A 226 -0.57 -16.37 -8.64
C LYS A 226 -1.88 -16.55 -9.43
N GLY A 227 -2.98 -15.94 -8.97
CA GLY A 227 -4.26 -15.97 -9.65
C GLY A 227 -4.34 -15.12 -10.93
N ILE A 228 -3.45 -14.11 -11.08
CA ILE A 228 -3.41 -13.23 -12.26
C ILE A 228 -2.30 -13.64 -13.25
N ILE A 229 -1.21 -14.19 -12.74
CA ILE A 229 -0.11 -14.69 -13.56
C ILE A 229 -0.39 -16.17 -13.83
N PRO A 230 -0.59 -16.60 -15.07
CA PRO A 230 -0.73 -18.01 -15.39
C PRO A 230 0.49 -18.80 -14.90
N GLU A 231 0.26 -19.86 -14.16
CA GLU A 231 1.33 -20.79 -13.80
C GLU A 231 1.85 -21.46 -15.09
N ILE A 232 3.16 -21.51 -15.22
CA ILE A 232 3.80 -22.33 -16.27
C ILE A 232 3.56 -23.79 -15.88
N LYS A 233 2.67 -24.45 -16.63
CA LYS A 233 2.28 -25.84 -16.38
C LYS A 233 3.22 -26.85 -17.02
N ASP A 234 3.84 -26.47 -18.12
CA ASP A 234 4.71 -27.33 -18.91
C ASP A 234 5.90 -26.54 -19.46
N GLU A 235 7.06 -26.74 -18.87
CA GLU A 235 8.30 -26.13 -19.33
C GLU A 235 8.69 -26.49 -20.76
N GLN A 236 8.17 -27.61 -21.29
CA GLN A 236 8.45 -28.05 -22.66
C GLN A 236 7.64 -27.27 -23.72
N ASN A 237 6.56 -26.61 -23.31
CA ASN A 237 5.70 -25.81 -24.19
C ASN A 237 6.01 -24.31 -24.13
N ILE A 238 7.13 -23.92 -23.50
CA ILE A 238 7.58 -22.53 -23.47
C ILE A 238 8.20 -22.18 -24.84
N ILE A 239 7.61 -21.19 -25.49
CA ILE A 239 8.06 -20.66 -26.77
C ILE A 239 8.45 -19.19 -26.67
N GLN A 240 9.18 -18.71 -27.66
CA GLN A 240 9.54 -17.30 -27.74
C GLN A 240 8.41 -16.47 -28.34
N LEU A 241 8.08 -15.37 -27.65
CA LEU A 241 7.31 -14.27 -28.22
C LEU A 241 8.31 -13.17 -28.61
N VAL A 242 8.47 -12.96 -29.91
CA VAL A 242 9.38 -11.95 -30.47
C VAL A 242 8.56 -10.80 -31.04
N VAL A 243 8.77 -9.61 -30.53
CA VAL A 243 8.11 -8.39 -30.97
C VAL A 243 9.15 -7.36 -31.38
N GLU A 244 9.00 -6.76 -32.56
CA GLU A 244 9.77 -5.61 -33.02
C GLU A 244 8.90 -4.36 -32.98
N GLY A 245 9.51 -3.20 -32.83
CA GLY A 245 8.77 -1.94 -32.78
C GLY A 245 9.58 -0.72 -32.38
N SER A 246 8.84 0.37 -32.11
CA SER A 246 9.46 1.60 -31.61
C SER A 246 9.99 1.42 -30.18
N ILE A 247 11.04 2.18 -29.85
CA ILE A 247 11.68 2.14 -28.54
C ILE A 247 10.65 2.34 -27.41
N ASP A 248 9.80 3.37 -27.52
CA ASP A 248 8.80 3.69 -26.49
C ASP A 248 7.78 2.56 -26.29
N SER A 249 7.33 1.92 -27.40
CA SER A 249 6.38 0.81 -27.34
C SER A 249 7.00 -0.43 -26.69
N LEU A 250 8.25 -0.72 -27.05
CA LEU A 250 8.97 -1.86 -26.49
C LEU A 250 9.33 -1.63 -25.01
N ASP A 251 9.64 -0.40 -24.60
CA ASP A 251 9.85 -0.03 -23.19
C ASP A 251 8.57 -0.17 -22.37
N SER A 252 7.45 0.28 -22.93
CA SER A 252 6.13 0.07 -22.31
C SER A 252 5.79 -1.41 -22.13
N LEU A 253 6.11 -2.25 -23.14
CA LEU A 253 5.92 -3.71 -23.04
C LEU A 253 6.84 -4.35 -22.00
N SER A 254 8.10 -3.89 -21.89
CA SER A 254 9.05 -4.40 -20.89
C SER A 254 8.61 -4.11 -19.46
N GLN A 255 7.93 -2.98 -19.25
CA GLN A 255 7.40 -2.54 -17.96
C GLN A 255 5.97 -3.02 -17.71
N HIS A 256 5.35 -3.71 -18.67
CA HIS A 256 4.00 -4.23 -18.50
C HIS A 256 3.97 -5.25 -17.37
N TRP A 257 3.07 -5.08 -16.41
CA TRP A 257 2.98 -5.86 -15.17
C TRP A 257 2.97 -7.39 -15.39
N PHE A 258 2.39 -7.83 -16.52
CA PHE A 258 2.32 -9.25 -16.87
C PHE A 258 3.55 -9.67 -17.68
N LEU A 259 3.84 -8.99 -18.80
CA LEU A 259 4.92 -9.36 -19.72
C LEU A 259 6.31 -9.21 -19.09
N GLY A 260 6.50 -8.24 -18.21
CA GLY A 260 7.78 -8.01 -17.53
C GLY A 260 8.29 -9.23 -16.76
N HIS A 261 7.40 -10.10 -16.25
CA HIS A 261 7.79 -11.34 -15.58
C HIS A 261 8.41 -12.40 -16.52
N TYR A 262 8.14 -12.29 -17.81
CA TYR A 262 8.57 -13.26 -18.83
C TYR A 262 9.64 -12.70 -19.75
N LEU A 263 10.16 -11.52 -19.44
CA LEU A 263 11.17 -10.83 -20.25
C LEU A 263 12.47 -11.62 -20.26
N LYS A 264 12.94 -12.01 -21.46
CA LYS A 264 14.23 -12.66 -21.68
C LYS A 264 15.31 -11.70 -22.19
N GLU A 265 14.94 -10.86 -23.17
CA GLU A 265 15.90 -9.98 -23.85
C GLU A 265 15.21 -8.71 -24.32
N ARG A 266 15.90 -7.57 -24.26
CA ARG A 266 15.47 -6.27 -24.77
C ARG A 266 16.60 -5.59 -25.54
N THR A 267 16.39 -5.29 -26.81
CA THR A 267 17.27 -4.49 -27.67
C THR A 267 16.51 -3.24 -28.17
N PRO A 268 17.18 -2.23 -28.76
CA PRO A 268 16.50 -1.00 -29.18
C PRO A 268 15.27 -1.19 -30.07
N ASN A 269 15.26 -2.22 -30.90
CA ASN A 269 14.19 -2.47 -31.89
C ASN A 269 13.44 -3.80 -31.69
N LYS A 270 13.83 -4.62 -30.69
CA LYS A 270 13.28 -5.97 -30.47
C LYS A 270 13.17 -6.30 -29.00
N ILE A 271 12.12 -7.04 -28.63
CA ILE A 271 11.92 -7.60 -27.30
C ILE A 271 11.51 -9.07 -27.40
N ILE A 272 12.02 -9.90 -26.50
CA ILE A 272 11.77 -11.33 -26.44
C ILE A 272 11.24 -11.70 -25.07
N PHE A 273 10.09 -12.39 -25.05
CA PHE A 273 9.50 -12.98 -23.86
C PHE A 273 9.46 -14.49 -23.98
N MET A 274 9.46 -15.20 -22.85
CA MET A 274 9.35 -16.66 -22.79
C MET A 274 8.05 -17.04 -22.10
N LEU A 275 7.07 -17.59 -22.84
CA LEU A 275 5.74 -17.94 -22.30
C LEU A 275 5.26 -19.25 -22.94
N GLU A 276 4.29 -19.90 -22.28
CA GLU A 276 3.56 -21.01 -22.89
C GLU A 276 2.72 -20.53 -24.08
N GLU A 277 2.61 -21.33 -25.13
CA GLU A 277 1.84 -20.99 -26.34
C GLU A 277 0.36 -20.72 -26.03
N GLU A 278 -0.26 -21.47 -25.11
CA GLU A 278 -1.63 -21.27 -24.68
C GLU A 278 -1.81 -19.87 -24.04
N VAL A 279 -0.86 -19.44 -23.22
CA VAL A 279 -0.85 -18.12 -22.58
C VAL A 279 -0.69 -17.02 -23.63
N ILE A 280 0.20 -17.23 -24.61
CA ILE A 280 0.42 -16.30 -25.71
C ILE A 280 -0.89 -16.07 -26.49
N CYS A 281 -1.54 -17.14 -26.93
CA CYS A 281 -2.77 -17.02 -27.73
C CYS A 281 -3.95 -16.43 -26.96
N LYS A 282 -4.03 -16.66 -25.65
CA LYS A 282 -5.17 -16.25 -24.84
C LYS A 282 -5.09 -14.82 -24.32
N TYR A 283 -3.91 -14.38 -23.89
CA TYR A 283 -3.75 -13.10 -23.19
C TYR A 283 -3.05 -12.01 -24.01
N ILE A 284 -2.11 -12.41 -24.87
CA ILE A 284 -1.22 -11.45 -25.55
C ILE A 284 -1.95 -10.60 -26.61
N PRO A 285 -2.93 -11.10 -27.38
CA PRO A 285 -3.66 -10.25 -28.33
C PRO A 285 -4.21 -8.99 -27.67
N ASN A 286 -4.85 -9.11 -26.51
CA ASN A 286 -5.44 -7.98 -25.79
C ASN A 286 -4.39 -6.98 -25.28
N ILE A 287 -3.17 -7.41 -25.02
CA ILE A 287 -2.06 -6.56 -24.59
C ILE A 287 -1.44 -5.83 -25.77
N LEU A 288 -1.29 -6.49 -26.92
CA LEU A 288 -0.60 -5.94 -28.08
C LEU A 288 -1.47 -5.05 -28.97
N LEU A 289 -2.76 -5.35 -29.12
CA LEU A 289 -3.69 -4.60 -29.98
C LEU A 289 -3.70 -3.08 -29.74
N PRO A 290 -3.60 -2.54 -28.50
CA PRO A 290 -3.53 -1.12 -28.26
C PRO A 290 -2.32 -0.41 -28.88
N TYR A 291 -1.23 -1.12 -29.13
CA TYR A 291 -0.02 -0.56 -29.75
C TYR A 291 -0.13 -0.38 -31.27
N ARG A 292 -1.14 -0.98 -31.90
CA ARG A 292 -1.46 -0.81 -33.33
C ARG A 292 -0.24 -1.12 -34.23
N LYS A 293 0.17 -0.10 -35.04
CA LYS A 293 1.28 -0.22 -36.02
C LYS A 293 2.66 0.12 -35.43
N THR A 294 2.75 0.46 -34.16
CA THR A 294 4.02 0.80 -33.52
C THR A 294 4.84 -0.42 -33.13
N ILE A 295 4.21 -1.60 -33.19
CA ILE A 295 4.85 -2.89 -32.94
C ILE A 295 4.44 -3.90 -34.03
N GLN A 296 5.28 -4.93 -34.18
CA GLN A 296 5.02 -6.08 -35.03
C GLN A 296 5.42 -7.36 -34.32
N VAL A 297 4.51 -8.34 -34.28
CA VAL A 297 4.83 -9.69 -33.80
C VAL A 297 5.63 -10.40 -34.86
N ILE A 298 6.84 -10.87 -34.53
CA ILE A 298 7.70 -11.64 -35.42
C ILE A 298 7.42 -13.13 -35.21
N GLU A 299 7.42 -13.58 -33.98
CA GLU A 299 7.14 -14.94 -33.54
C GLU A 299 6.21 -14.94 -32.31
N PRO A 300 5.38 -15.96 -32.13
CA PRO A 300 5.08 -17.07 -33.05
C PRO A 300 4.06 -16.70 -34.14
N LEU A 301 4.03 -17.46 -35.23
CA LEU A 301 3.05 -17.27 -36.28
C LEU A 301 1.61 -17.56 -35.82
N SER A 302 1.43 -18.43 -34.84
CA SER A 302 0.12 -18.72 -34.22
C SER A 302 -0.51 -17.46 -33.61
N LEU A 303 0.27 -16.63 -32.95
CA LEU A 303 -0.21 -15.36 -32.39
C LEU A 303 -0.61 -14.36 -33.49
N ARG A 304 0.15 -14.26 -34.61
CA ARG A 304 -0.24 -13.40 -35.73
C ARG A 304 -1.61 -13.80 -36.30
N LYS A 305 -1.81 -15.12 -36.50
CA LYS A 305 -3.09 -15.63 -36.96
C LYS A 305 -4.22 -15.28 -36.00
N LYS A 306 -3.98 -15.48 -34.67
CA LYS A 306 -4.99 -15.17 -33.67
C LYS A 306 -5.34 -13.68 -33.62
N ILE A 307 -4.35 -12.78 -33.73
CA ILE A 307 -4.60 -11.34 -33.81
C ILE A 307 -5.44 -10.97 -35.04
N ILE A 308 -5.17 -11.59 -36.20
CA ILE A 308 -5.93 -11.35 -37.41
C ILE A 308 -7.37 -11.84 -37.25
N GLU A 309 -7.58 -13.04 -36.70
CA GLU A 309 -8.91 -13.60 -36.41
C GLU A 309 -9.70 -12.65 -35.45
N ASP A 310 -9.11 -12.21 -34.35
CA ASP A 310 -9.75 -11.30 -33.40
C ASP A 310 -10.12 -9.96 -34.06
N LEU A 311 -9.28 -9.46 -34.96
CA LEU A 311 -9.55 -8.22 -35.71
C LEU A 311 -10.70 -8.42 -36.73
N LEU A 312 -10.76 -9.56 -37.40
CA LEU A 312 -11.85 -9.88 -38.32
C LEU A 312 -13.19 -10.03 -37.60
N GLU A 313 -13.21 -10.75 -36.46
CA GLU A 313 -14.39 -10.84 -35.59
C GLU A 313 -14.86 -9.46 -35.12
N LEU A 314 -13.92 -8.57 -34.79
CA LEU A 314 -14.24 -7.22 -34.39
C LEU A 314 -14.80 -6.36 -35.52
N ILE A 315 -14.27 -6.52 -36.74
CA ILE A 315 -14.77 -5.85 -37.93
C ILE A 315 -16.20 -6.31 -38.20
N ASP A 316 -16.46 -7.63 -38.23
CA ASP A 316 -17.78 -8.19 -38.45
C ASP A 316 -18.80 -7.70 -37.40
N TYR A 317 -18.37 -7.61 -36.12
CA TYR A 317 -19.22 -7.08 -35.03
C TYR A 317 -19.64 -5.63 -35.24
N TYR A 318 -18.79 -4.77 -35.83
CA TYR A 318 -19.08 -3.36 -36.07
C TYR A 318 -19.70 -3.07 -37.47
N GLN A 319 -19.74 -4.05 -38.37
CA GLN A 319 -20.35 -3.90 -39.70
C GLN A 319 -21.84 -4.24 -39.77
N ILE A 320 -22.45 -4.61 -38.61
CA ILE A 320 -23.88 -4.95 -38.49
C ILE A 320 -24.75 -3.68 -38.43
#